data_f50d5800889ba72bc03ebcb8e06d32e6
#
_entry.id   f50d5800889ba72bc03ebcb8e06d32e6
#
_cell.length_a   1.000
_cell.length_b   1.000
_cell.length_c   1.000
_cell.angle_alpha   90.00
_cell.angle_beta   90.00
_cell.angle_gamma   90.00
#
_symmetry.space_group_name_H-M   'P 1'
#
loop_
_entity.id
_entity.type
_entity.pdbx_description
1 polymer ?
#
loop_
_entity_poly.entity_id
_entity_poly.type
_entity_poly.pdbx_seq_one_letter_code
_entity_poly.pdbx_strand_id
1 'polypeptide(L)'
;EWDRIIGRNYSAVSWRQYFDQSEDIPVGPSETRDVFRVYRNGTDGPLLVLLHGGGHSALSWAVFTTAIASRVTCRVLAMDLRGHGSTQVRQSDDLSTQTMSRDVANVVRACYGEAPPPIVLVGHSMGGAIAVHTASSMLLPTTVGLVVIDVVEGSAMEMLHSMQNFLKGRPRSFESIAHAIEWSVKSGQIRNRESARVSMVGQIKRHVEVEDVVESPEQAVPVSDVVVEGNEEICVDPSYVSDKPDGTSEVSIPEPEGVYSWRIDLSKAEKYWDGWFRGISNLFLGCNLPKLLLLAGVDRLDRDLTIGQMQGKFMMQVLPPSGHAVHEDTPDKVADALASFLFRHKFAEASRGQRTR
;
A
#
# COMPACT_ATOMS: atom_id res chain seq x y z
N GLU A 1 16.41 -11.55 -28.44
CA GLU A 1 17.03 -12.90 -28.36
C GLU A 1 17.81 -13.06 -27.05
N TRP A 2 18.41 -12.00 -26.49
CA TRP A 2 19.07 -11.99 -25.18
C TRP A 2 18.08 -12.13 -24.01
N ASP A 3 16.85 -11.62 -24.11
CA ASP A 3 15.78 -11.79 -23.10
C ASP A 3 15.25 -13.23 -22.98
N ARG A 4 15.58 -14.12 -23.93
CA ARG A 4 15.27 -15.55 -23.87
C ARG A 4 16.28 -16.38 -23.12
N ILE A 5 17.50 -15.88 -22.93
CA ILE A 5 18.63 -16.61 -22.34
C ILE A 5 18.78 -16.30 -20.84
N ILE A 6 18.39 -15.10 -20.41
CA ILE A 6 18.29 -14.75 -18.99
C ILE A 6 16.82 -14.92 -18.63
N GLY A 7 16.46 -16.05 -18.02
CA GLY A 7 15.11 -16.29 -17.51
C GLY A 7 14.69 -15.04 -16.72
N ARG A 8 13.49 -14.47 -17.01
CA ARG A 8 12.99 -13.28 -16.34
C ARG A 8 13.07 -13.51 -14.84
N ASN A 9 13.89 -12.74 -14.15
CA ASN A 9 14.05 -12.86 -12.69
C ASN A 9 12.79 -12.33 -12.00
N TYR A 10 12.01 -13.23 -11.38
CA TYR A 10 10.85 -12.93 -10.55
C TYR A 10 11.12 -13.16 -9.05
N SER A 11 12.38 -13.28 -8.64
CA SER A 11 12.74 -13.37 -7.23
C SER A 11 12.31 -12.12 -6.47
N ALA A 12 11.89 -12.28 -5.23
CA ALA A 12 11.53 -11.18 -4.36
C ALA A 12 12.74 -10.28 -4.04
N VAL A 13 12.46 -9.00 -3.81
CA VAL A 13 13.45 -7.98 -3.43
C VAL A 13 13.06 -7.40 -2.08
N SER A 14 14.06 -7.19 -1.22
CA SER A 14 13.85 -6.64 0.12
C SER A 14 13.35 -5.20 0.09
N TRP A 15 12.44 -4.88 1.00
CA TRP A 15 11.98 -3.52 1.27
C TRP A 15 13.13 -2.56 1.64
N ARG A 16 14.23 -3.08 2.20
CA ARG A 16 15.41 -2.31 2.62
C ARG A 16 16.10 -1.58 1.47
N GLN A 17 15.86 -1.98 0.24
CA GLN A 17 16.37 -1.25 -0.93
C GLN A 17 15.62 0.06 -1.19
N TYR A 18 14.46 0.27 -0.57
CA TYR A 18 13.55 1.37 -0.87
C TYR A 18 13.20 2.25 0.33
N PHE A 19 13.25 1.69 1.54
CA PHE A 19 12.91 2.39 2.77
C PHE A 19 14.06 2.33 3.77
N ASP A 20 14.20 3.37 4.58
CA ASP A 20 15.21 3.45 5.64
C ASP A 20 14.85 2.56 6.84
N GLN A 21 13.56 2.46 7.17
CA GLN A 21 13.05 1.79 8.36
C GLN A 21 11.74 1.07 8.10
N SER A 22 11.54 -0.03 8.82
CA SER A 22 10.25 -0.71 9.00
C SER A 22 9.99 -0.87 10.48
N GLU A 23 8.80 -0.49 10.93
CA GLU A 23 8.43 -0.50 12.36
C GLU A 23 7.02 -1.04 12.54
N ASP A 24 6.81 -1.70 13.68
CA ASP A 24 5.49 -2.07 14.15
C ASP A 24 5.01 -1.08 15.20
N ILE A 25 4.01 -0.27 14.85
CA ILE A 25 3.52 0.84 15.66
C ILE A 25 2.32 0.40 16.49
N PRO A 26 2.45 0.34 17.83
CA PRO A 26 1.33 0.03 18.70
C PRO A 26 0.41 1.24 18.85
N VAL A 27 -0.89 1.01 18.72
CA VAL A 27 -1.94 2.00 18.88
C VAL A 27 -2.97 1.52 19.89
N GLY A 28 -3.32 2.38 20.86
CA GLY A 28 -4.29 2.07 21.90
C GLY A 28 -3.68 1.58 23.21
N PRO A 29 -4.53 1.21 24.20
CA PRO A 29 -4.10 0.77 25.52
C PRO A 29 -3.28 -0.53 25.46
N SER A 30 -2.34 -0.72 26.41
CA SER A 30 -1.37 -1.83 26.41
C SER A 30 -2.00 -3.23 26.31
N GLU A 31 -3.18 -3.41 26.88
CA GLU A 31 -3.88 -4.71 26.91
C GLU A 31 -4.66 -5.03 25.63
N THR A 32 -4.86 -4.02 24.80
CA THR A 32 -5.75 -4.10 23.63
C THR A 32 -5.15 -3.42 22.40
N ARG A 33 -3.82 -3.44 22.29
CA ARG A 33 -3.10 -2.76 21.21
C ARG A 33 -3.40 -3.36 19.86
N ASP A 34 -3.77 -2.48 18.94
CA ASP A 34 -3.62 -2.73 17.52
C ASP A 34 -2.18 -2.40 17.12
N VAL A 35 -1.60 -3.15 16.19
CA VAL A 35 -0.22 -2.95 15.74
C VAL A 35 -0.22 -2.74 14.23
N PHE A 36 0.28 -1.59 13.80
CA PHE A 36 0.34 -1.22 12.39
C PHE A 36 1.78 -1.28 11.88
N ARG A 37 2.01 -2.04 10.82
CA ARG A 37 3.29 -2.03 10.11
C ARG A 37 3.41 -0.75 9.30
N VAL A 38 4.53 -0.05 9.47
CA VAL A 38 4.89 1.13 8.69
C VAL A 38 6.28 1.01 8.10
N TYR A 39 6.48 1.71 6.97
CA TYR A 39 7.77 1.86 6.31
C TYR A 39 8.05 3.35 6.18
N ARG A 40 9.26 3.75 6.55
CA ARG A 40 9.65 5.17 6.63
C ARG A 40 10.89 5.45 5.79
N ASN A 41 10.94 6.64 5.23
CA ASN A 41 12.09 7.15 4.49
C ASN A 41 12.22 8.65 4.71
N GLY A 42 13.47 9.14 4.84
CA GLY A 42 13.77 10.55 5.01
C GLY A 42 13.50 11.09 6.41
N THR A 43 14.15 12.19 6.73
CA THR A 43 14.12 12.83 8.08
C THR A 43 13.77 14.31 8.04
N ASP A 44 13.60 14.90 6.86
CA ASP A 44 13.39 16.34 6.68
C ASP A 44 12.30 16.64 5.64
N GLY A 45 11.77 17.84 5.65
CA GLY A 45 10.73 18.30 4.74
C GLY A 45 9.32 17.84 5.16
N PRO A 46 8.31 18.00 4.27
CA PRO A 46 6.94 17.60 4.54
C PRO A 46 6.81 16.09 4.68
N LEU A 47 5.78 15.66 5.38
CA LEU A 47 5.44 14.26 5.56
C LEU A 47 4.46 13.80 4.49
N LEU A 48 4.88 12.89 3.63
CA LEU A 48 4.01 12.18 2.70
C LEU A 48 3.46 10.92 3.38
N VAL A 49 2.17 10.90 3.66
CA VAL A 49 1.47 9.73 4.19
C VAL A 49 0.88 8.97 3.04
N LEU A 50 1.38 7.77 2.77
CA LEU A 50 1.06 6.96 1.61
C LEU A 50 0.10 5.84 1.97
N LEU A 51 -1.09 5.83 1.37
CA LEU A 51 -2.18 4.89 1.64
C LEU A 51 -2.45 4.02 0.40
N HIS A 52 -2.26 2.72 0.56
CA HIS A 52 -2.38 1.74 -0.53
C HIS A 52 -3.83 1.37 -0.87
N GLY A 53 -4.03 0.75 -2.02
CA GLY A 53 -5.32 0.23 -2.48
C GLY A 53 -5.75 -1.07 -1.79
N GLY A 54 -7.00 -1.45 -1.96
CA GLY A 54 -7.55 -2.69 -1.43
C GLY A 54 -6.79 -3.92 -1.93
N GLY A 55 -6.39 -4.79 -1.02
CA GLY A 55 -5.60 -5.99 -1.32
C GLY A 55 -4.11 -5.77 -1.53
N HIS A 56 -3.65 -4.51 -1.59
CA HIS A 56 -2.24 -4.15 -1.65
C HIS A 56 -1.61 -4.08 -0.24
N SER A 57 -0.45 -3.45 -0.14
CA SER A 57 0.23 -3.12 1.11
C SER A 57 1.05 -1.84 0.97
N ALA A 58 1.67 -1.39 2.05
CA ALA A 58 2.61 -0.27 2.02
C ALA A 58 3.76 -0.47 1.02
N LEU A 59 4.15 -1.72 0.76
CA LEU A 59 5.21 -2.06 -0.18
C LEU A 59 4.88 -1.72 -1.64
N SER A 60 3.61 -1.45 -1.96
CA SER A 60 3.23 -0.91 -3.28
C SER A 60 3.86 0.46 -3.56
N TRP A 61 4.28 1.17 -2.51
CA TRP A 61 4.93 2.47 -2.58
C TRP A 61 6.45 2.42 -2.62
N ALA A 62 7.07 1.23 -2.65
CA ALA A 62 8.51 1.07 -2.51
C ALA A 62 9.30 1.80 -3.62
N VAL A 63 9.05 1.47 -4.88
CA VAL A 63 9.76 2.10 -6.01
C VAL A 63 9.43 3.58 -6.12
N PHE A 64 8.19 3.97 -5.91
CA PHE A 64 7.78 5.37 -5.85
C PHE A 64 8.55 6.15 -4.78
N THR A 65 8.75 5.56 -3.60
CA THR A 65 9.47 6.21 -2.50
C THR A 65 10.90 6.58 -2.89
N THR A 66 11.62 5.68 -3.54
CA THR A 66 12.95 5.98 -4.10
C THR A 66 12.87 7.10 -5.15
N ALA A 67 11.88 7.04 -6.03
CA ALA A 67 11.70 8.02 -7.10
C ALA A 67 11.42 9.43 -6.54
N ILE A 68 10.50 9.56 -5.56
CA ILE A 68 10.19 10.89 -4.99
C ILE A 68 11.34 11.42 -4.13
N ALA A 69 12.01 10.58 -3.36
CA ALA A 69 13.15 10.99 -2.53
C ALA A 69 14.33 11.52 -3.35
N SER A 70 14.51 11.06 -4.59
CA SER A 70 15.53 11.57 -5.50
C SER A 70 15.21 12.98 -6.02
N ARG A 71 13.97 13.41 -5.96
CA ARG A 71 13.47 14.69 -6.50
C ARG A 71 13.25 15.75 -5.43
N VAL A 72 12.76 15.33 -4.27
CA VAL A 72 12.21 16.22 -3.25
C VAL A 72 12.78 15.85 -1.88
N THR A 73 13.15 16.84 -1.08
CA THR A 73 13.41 16.64 0.35
C THR A 73 12.07 16.44 1.05
N CYS A 74 11.80 15.22 1.49
CA CYS A 74 10.55 14.87 2.15
C CYS A 74 10.74 13.68 3.11
N ARG A 75 9.76 13.52 3.99
CA ARG A 75 9.57 12.33 4.80
C ARG A 75 8.49 11.48 4.16
N VAL A 76 8.64 10.17 4.19
CA VAL A 76 7.64 9.20 3.74
C VAL A 76 7.23 8.33 4.91
N LEU A 77 5.94 8.14 5.07
CA LEU A 77 5.31 7.17 5.94
C LEU A 77 4.32 6.36 5.10
N ALA A 78 4.69 5.15 4.73
CA ALA A 78 3.79 4.19 4.10
C ALA A 78 3.32 3.17 5.13
N MET A 79 2.00 3.00 5.31
CA MET A 79 1.45 2.10 6.30
C MET A 79 0.66 0.97 5.66
N ASP A 80 0.74 -0.21 6.26
CA ASP A 80 -0.19 -1.29 5.99
C ASP A 80 -1.52 -0.96 6.67
N LEU A 81 -2.56 -0.73 5.88
CA LEU A 81 -3.89 -0.44 6.39
C LEU A 81 -4.48 -1.67 7.09
N ARG A 82 -5.47 -1.46 7.93
CA ARG A 82 -6.23 -2.48 8.64
C ARG A 82 -6.58 -3.66 7.73
N GLY A 83 -6.30 -4.88 8.20
CA GLY A 83 -6.56 -6.11 7.46
C GLY A 83 -5.58 -6.42 6.32
N HIS A 84 -4.56 -5.59 6.10
CA HIS A 84 -3.59 -5.71 5.01
C HIS A 84 -2.16 -5.88 5.52
N GLY A 85 -1.32 -6.39 4.65
CA GLY A 85 0.12 -6.51 4.89
C GLY A 85 0.46 -7.25 6.18
N SER A 86 1.32 -6.66 6.99
CA SER A 86 1.74 -7.19 8.30
C SER A 86 1.06 -6.50 9.48
N THR A 87 0.08 -5.65 9.24
CA THR A 87 -0.72 -5.01 10.28
C THR A 87 -1.58 -6.04 11.01
N GLN A 88 -1.57 -6.00 12.33
CA GLN A 88 -2.32 -6.91 13.21
C GLN A 88 -3.25 -6.09 14.11
N VAL A 89 -4.53 -6.19 13.87
CA VAL A 89 -5.59 -5.48 14.60
C VAL A 89 -6.71 -6.45 14.96
N ARG A 90 -7.38 -6.20 16.07
CA ARG A 90 -8.41 -7.12 16.58
C ARG A 90 -9.65 -7.20 15.71
N GLN A 91 -10.05 -6.10 15.09
CA GLN A 91 -11.21 -6.03 14.19
C GLN A 91 -10.72 -5.79 12.77
N SER A 92 -9.94 -6.75 12.24
CA SER A 92 -9.30 -6.63 10.93
C SER A 92 -10.29 -6.58 9.76
N ASP A 93 -11.52 -6.98 9.97
CA ASP A 93 -12.62 -6.97 9.00
C ASP A 93 -13.45 -5.67 9.00
N ASP A 94 -13.24 -4.76 9.98
CA ASP A 94 -13.88 -3.44 9.97
C ASP A 94 -13.13 -2.48 9.03
N LEU A 95 -13.44 -2.52 7.75
CA LEU A 95 -12.87 -1.67 6.73
C LEU A 95 -13.72 -0.42 6.43
N SER A 96 -14.49 0.05 7.40
CA SER A 96 -15.25 1.30 7.28
C SER A 96 -14.32 2.51 7.13
N THR A 97 -14.78 3.53 6.40
CA THR A 97 -14.03 4.78 6.20
C THR A 97 -13.71 5.47 7.51
N GLN A 98 -14.64 5.44 8.47
CA GLN A 98 -14.47 6.05 9.79
C GLN A 98 -13.35 5.38 10.57
N THR A 99 -13.32 4.05 10.61
CA THR A 99 -12.31 3.30 11.33
C THR A 99 -10.94 3.44 10.68
N MET A 100 -10.85 3.28 9.35
CA MET A 100 -9.57 3.39 8.65
C MET A 100 -9.01 4.81 8.67
N SER A 101 -9.84 5.85 8.59
CA SER A 101 -9.39 7.24 8.73
C SER A 101 -8.83 7.53 10.12
N ARG A 102 -9.46 7.00 11.17
CA ARG A 102 -8.93 7.09 12.55
C ARG A 102 -7.61 6.32 12.70
N ASP A 103 -7.49 5.16 12.08
CA ASP A 103 -6.23 4.41 12.07
C ASP A 103 -5.09 5.25 11.51
N VAL A 104 -5.30 5.91 10.36
CA VAL A 104 -4.31 6.80 9.74
C VAL A 104 -3.89 7.91 10.71
N ALA A 105 -4.86 8.59 11.31
CA ALA A 105 -4.57 9.66 12.27
C ALA A 105 -3.83 9.17 13.51
N ASN A 106 -4.22 8.02 14.05
CA ASN A 106 -3.60 7.42 15.23
C ASN A 106 -2.16 6.98 14.97
N VAL A 107 -1.90 6.37 13.81
CA VAL A 107 -0.55 5.96 13.41
C VAL A 107 0.35 7.17 13.21
N VAL A 108 -0.12 8.21 12.54
CA VAL A 108 0.65 9.46 12.36
C VAL A 108 0.99 10.09 13.71
N ARG A 109 0.03 10.18 14.62
CA ARG A 109 0.28 10.71 15.97
C ARG A 109 1.25 9.85 16.78
N ALA A 110 1.14 8.53 16.68
CA ALA A 110 2.07 7.62 17.35
C ALA A 110 3.50 7.78 16.84
N CYS A 111 3.69 8.07 15.54
CA CYS A 111 4.99 8.26 14.93
C CYS A 111 5.59 9.65 15.12
N TYR A 112 4.76 10.71 15.12
CA TYR A 112 5.20 12.10 15.03
C TYR A 112 4.65 13.00 16.14
N GLY A 113 3.87 12.48 17.09
CA GLY A 113 3.25 13.24 18.17
C GLY A 113 2.05 14.07 17.73
N GLU A 114 1.62 15.00 18.60
CA GLU A 114 0.43 15.83 18.40
C GLU A 114 0.62 16.95 17.35
N ALA A 115 1.86 17.32 17.06
CA ALA A 115 2.23 18.34 16.08
C ALA A 115 3.15 17.76 15.00
N PRO A 116 2.64 16.87 14.13
CA PRO A 116 3.44 16.32 13.05
C PRO A 116 3.86 17.42 12.06
N PRO A 117 4.90 17.17 11.24
CA PRO A 117 5.26 18.06 10.14
C PRO A 117 4.06 18.30 9.21
N PRO A 118 4.12 19.34 8.33
CA PRO A 118 3.10 19.49 7.29
C PRO A 118 2.89 18.20 6.51
N ILE A 119 1.64 17.74 6.41
CA ILE A 119 1.27 16.45 5.84
C ILE A 119 0.69 16.65 4.44
N VAL A 120 1.13 15.84 3.50
CA VAL A 120 0.42 15.58 2.24
C VAL A 120 -0.08 14.15 2.27
N LEU A 121 -1.40 14.00 2.26
CA LEU A 121 -2.04 12.69 2.17
C LEU A 121 -2.04 12.23 0.71
N VAL A 122 -1.51 11.05 0.46
CA VAL A 122 -1.42 10.44 -0.88
C VAL A 122 -2.06 9.07 -0.82
N GLY A 123 -3.09 8.84 -1.61
CA GLY A 123 -3.79 7.57 -1.60
C GLY A 123 -4.11 7.05 -3.00
N HIS A 124 -4.01 5.72 -3.15
CA HIS A 124 -4.35 4.99 -4.37
C HIS A 124 -5.63 4.18 -4.16
N SER A 125 -6.59 4.31 -5.07
CA SER A 125 -7.84 3.53 -5.06
C SER A 125 -8.56 3.62 -3.71
N MET A 126 -8.80 2.52 -3.00
CA MET A 126 -9.34 2.51 -1.63
C MET A 126 -8.58 3.48 -0.71
N GLY A 127 -7.25 3.45 -0.75
CA GLY A 127 -6.41 4.39 0.02
C GLY A 127 -6.63 5.84 -0.37
N GLY A 128 -6.97 6.12 -1.64
CA GLY A 128 -7.40 7.44 -2.11
C GLY A 128 -8.70 7.88 -1.45
N ALA A 129 -9.68 6.99 -1.35
CA ALA A 129 -10.92 7.24 -0.63
C ALA A 129 -10.65 7.54 0.86
N ILE A 130 -9.81 6.75 1.51
CA ILE A 130 -9.44 6.95 2.91
C ILE A 130 -8.68 8.28 3.10
N ALA A 131 -7.80 8.66 2.17
CA ALA A 131 -7.13 9.96 2.20
C ALA A 131 -8.14 11.13 2.15
N VAL A 132 -9.14 11.05 1.27
CA VAL A 132 -10.21 12.05 1.16
C VAL A 132 -11.04 12.13 2.45
N HIS A 133 -11.46 10.99 2.99
CA HIS A 133 -12.23 10.94 4.25
C HIS A 133 -11.40 11.47 5.44
N THR A 134 -10.12 11.16 5.50
CA THR A 134 -9.22 11.66 6.54
C THR A 134 -9.06 13.18 6.46
N ALA A 135 -8.84 13.72 5.25
CA ALA A 135 -8.73 15.16 5.02
C ALA A 135 -10.05 15.89 5.32
N SER A 136 -11.17 15.36 4.81
CA SER A 136 -12.50 15.94 5.00
C SER A 136 -12.93 15.98 6.47
N SER A 137 -12.56 14.98 7.24
CA SER A 137 -12.84 14.89 8.69
C SER A 137 -11.89 15.72 9.56
N MET A 138 -10.89 16.38 8.96
CA MET A 138 -9.90 17.22 9.65
C MET A 138 -9.19 16.53 10.83
N LEU A 139 -9.00 15.22 10.73
CA LEU A 139 -8.38 14.41 11.80
C LEU A 139 -6.91 14.74 12.04
N LEU A 140 -6.22 15.27 11.02
CA LEU A 140 -4.83 15.69 11.06
C LEU A 140 -4.73 17.18 10.69
N PRO A 141 -4.72 18.08 11.68
CA PRO A 141 -4.78 19.53 11.44
C PRO A 141 -3.61 20.09 10.62
N THR A 142 -2.45 19.41 10.62
CA THR A 142 -1.28 19.85 9.84
C THR A 142 -1.30 19.36 8.38
N THR A 143 -2.40 18.81 7.91
CA THR A 143 -2.58 18.42 6.50
C THR A 143 -2.64 19.66 5.62
N VAL A 144 -1.74 19.75 4.65
CA VAL A 144 -1.59 20.90 3.72
C VAL A 144 -1.92 20.55 2.27
N GLY A 145 -2.00 19.27 1.94
CA GLY A 145 -2.29 18.83 0.57
C GLY A 145 -2.91 17.42 0.53
N LEU A 146 -3.59 17.15 -0.58
CA LEU A 146 -4.28 15.90 -0.84
C LEU A 146 -4.01 15.44 -2.27
N VAL A 147 -3.52 14.22 -2.41
CA VAL A 147 -3.23 13.58 -3.71
C VAL A 147 -3.99 12.26 -3.81
N VAL A 148 -4.79 12.13 -4.85
CA VAL A 148 -5.61 10.95 -5.11
C VAL A 148 -5.17 10.33 -6.43
N ILE A 149 -4.91 9.02 -6.42
CA ILE A 149 -4.42 8.28 -7.57
C ILE A 149 -5.44 7.24 -8.00
N ASP A 150 -5.91 7.42 -9.22
CA ASP A 150 -6.77 6.51 -10.01
C ASP A 150 -8.03 6.04 -9.27
N VAL A 151 -8.71 6.95 -8.58
CA VAL A 151 -10.05 6.73 -8.08
C VAL A 151 -10.93 7.96 -8.32
N VAL A 152 -12.10 7.73 -8.91
CA VAL A 152 -13.14 8.69 -9.21
C VAL A 152 -14.48 8.03 -8.89
N GLU A 153 -15.40 8.74 -8.24
CA GLU A 153 -16.66 8.16 -7.78
C GLU A 153 -17.43 7.42 -8.87
N GLY A 154 -17.64 8.06 -10.03
CA GLY A 154 -18.43 7.49 -11.12
C GLY A 154 -17.87 6.14 -11.57
N SER A 155 -16.62 6.09 -11.97
CA SER A 155 -16.00 4.86 -12.45
C SER A 155 -15.80 3.82 -11.33
N ALA A 156 -15.51 4.26 -10.10
CA ALA A 156 -15.40 3.35 -8.97
C ALA A 156 -16.72 2.65 -8.66
N MET A 157 -17.81 3.40 -8.62
CA MET A 157 -19.16 2.84 -8.38
C MET A 157 -19.58 1.86 -9.48
N GLU A 158 -19.25 2.15 -10.75
CA GLU A 158 -19.49 1.22 -11.86
C GLU A 158 -18.69 -0.06 -11.73
N MET A 159 -17.41 0.04 -11.32
CA MET A 159 -16.54 -1.11 -11.15
C MET A 159 -16.97 -2.03 -10.00
N LEU A 160 -17.67 -1.55 -8.98
CA LEU A 160 -18.14 -2.38 -7.88
C LEU A 160 -19.01 -3.55 -8.36
N HIS A 161 -19.80 -3.35 -9.42
CA HIS A 161 -20.62 -4.41 -9.99
C HIS A 161 -19.82 -5.58 -10.57
N SER A 162 -18.61 -5.32 -11.05
CA SER A 162 -17.71 -6.35 -11.63
C SER A 162 -16.64 -6.83 -10.66
N MET A 163 -16.47 -6.18 -9.51
CA MET A 163 -15.40 -6.46 -8.55
C MET A 163 -15.43 -7.91 -8.04
N GLN A 164 -16.60 -8.46 -7.73
CA GLN A 164 -16.73 -9.85 -7.29
C GLN A 164 -16.24 -10.84 -8.36
N ASN A 165 -16.58 -10.59 -9.64
CA ASN A 165 -16.11 -11.43 -10.74
C ASN A 165 -14.60 -11.32 -10.94
N PHE A 166 -14.06 -10.12 -10.82
CA PHE A 166 -12.61 -9.89 -10.88
C PHE A 166 -11.89 -10.68 -9.76
N LEU A 167 -12.36 -10.60 -8.52
CA LEU A 167 -11.76 -11.30 -7.38
C LEU A 167 -11.84 -12.82 -7.55
N LYS A 168 -12.95 -13.34 -8.05
CA LYS A 168 -13.12 -14.79 -8.34
C LYS A 168 -12.20 -15.27 -9.45
N GLY A 169 -11.81 -14.43 -10.39
CA GLY A 169 -10.91 -14.75 -11.50
C GLY A 169 -9.43 -14.85 -11.11
N ARG A 170 -9.06 -14.43 -9.90
CA ARG A 170 -7.68 -14.51 -9.42
C ARG A 170 -7.33 -15.94 -8.96
N PRO A 171 -6.06 -16.36 -9.08
CA PRO A 171 -5.60 -17.61 -8.44
C PRO A 171 -5.92 -17.60 -6.95
N ARG A 172 -6.30 -18.73 -6.40
CA ARG A 172 -6.56 -18.87 -4.95
C ARG A 172 -5.27 -18.99 -4.16
N SER A 173 -4.26 -19.60 -4.78
CA SER A 173 -2.96 -19.87 -4.16
C SER A 173 -1.83 -19.84 -5.17
N PHE A 174 -0.61 -19.76 -4.68
CA PHE A 174 0.62 -19.79 -5.44
C PHE A 174 1.60 -20.77 -4.80
N GLU A 175 2.41 -21.44 -5.61
CA GLU A 175 3.41 -22.41 -5.16
C GLU A 175 4.64 -21.72 -4.53
N SER A 176 4.91 -20.48 -4.92
CA SER A 176 6.02 -19.67 -4.43
C SER A 176 5.75 -18.18 -4.55
N ILE A 177 6.57 -17.36 -3.89
CA ILE A 177 6.53 -15.90 -4.04
C ILE A 177 6.87 -15.52 -5.49
N ALA A 178 7.88 -16.17 -6.09
CA ALA A 178 8.27 -15.92 -7.47
C ALA A 178 7.12 -16.20 -8.45
N HIS A 179 6.34 -17.27 -8.22
CA HIS A 179 5.13 -17.58 -9.01
C HIS A 179 4.07 -16.47 -8.89
N ALA A 180 3.85 -15.95 -7.70
CA ALA A 180 2.92 -14.85 -7.49
C ALA A 180 3.37 -13.56 -8.19
N ILE A 181 4.66 -13.24 -8.12
CA ILE A 181 5.25 -12.09 -8.81
C ILE A 181 5.10 -12.24 -10.34
N GLU A 182 5.44 -13.40 -10.87
CA GLU A 182 5.29 -13.69 -12.31
C GLU A 182 3.84 -13.53 -12.76
N TRP A 183 2.90 -14.10 -11.98
CA TRP A 183 1.48 -13.97 -12.27
C TRP A 183 1.03 -12.50 -12.28
N SER A 184 1.46 -11.69 -11.30
CA SER A 184 1.05 -10.29 -11.21
C SER A 184 1.50 -9.46 -12.42
N VAL A 185 2.70 -9.75 -12.94
CA VAL A 185 3.24 -9.10 -14.14
C VAL A 185 2.53 -9.58 -15.40
N LYS A 186 2.36 -10.89 -15.56
CA LYS A 186 1.71 -11.48 -16.76
C LYS A 186 0.23 -11.15 -16.85
N SER A 187 -0.48 -11.07 -15.73
CA SER A 187 -1.90 -10.68 -15.68
C SER A 187 -2.10 -9.16 -15.88
N GLY A 188 -1.04 -8.37 -15.76
CA GLY A 188 -1.10 -6.92 -15.83
C GLY A 188 -1.62 -6.25 -14.56
N GLN A 189 -1.76 -6.98 -13.44
CA GLN A 189 -2.12 -6.40 -12.15
C GLN A 189 -1.07 -5.38 -11.71
N ILE A 190 0.21 -5.73 -11.86
CA ILE A 190 1.36 -4.83 -11.68
C ILE A 190 2.25 -5.01 -12.91
N ARG A 191 2.29 -4.02 -13.80
CA ARG A 191 3.02 -4.11 -15.07
C ARG A 191 4.52 -3.91 -14.91
N ASN A 192 4.93 -3.18 -13.87
CA ASN A 192 6.33 -2.93 -13.53
C ASN A 192 6.88 -4.10 -12.71
N ARG A 193 7.79 -4.88 -13.30
CA ARG A 193 8.39 -6.04 -12.65
C ARG A 193 9.19 -5.68 -11.40
N GLU A 194 9.92 -4.56 -11.40
CA GLU A 194 10.68 -4.10 -10.23
C GLU A 194 9.73 -3.87 -9.04
N SER A 195 8.64 -3.16 -9.26
CA SER A 195 7.64 -2.94 -8.23
C SER A 195 6.99 -4.25 -7.77
N ALA A 196 6.61 -5.12 -8.71
CA ALA A 196 6.00 -6.42 -8.38
C ALA A 196 6.89 -7.28 -7.47
N ARG A 197 8.22 -7.26 -7.67
CA ARG A 197 9.19 -8.04 -6.89
C ARG A 197 9.26 -7.63 -5.41
N VAL A 198 8.92 -6.40 -5.08
CA VAL A 198 8.86 -5.94 -3.69
C VAL A 198 7.44 -5.92 -3.15
N SER A 199 6.45 -5.52 -3.95
CA SER A 199 5.09 -5.27 -3.46
C SER A 199 4.26 -6.55 -3.29
N MET A 200 4.45 -7.58 -4.14
CA MET A 200 3.70 -8.83 -4.01
C MET A 200 3.94 -9.57 -2.71
N VAL A 201 5.11 -9.42 -2.11
CA VAL A 201 5.44 -9.99 -0.79
C VAL A 201 4.44 -9.53 0.29
N GLY A 202 3.99 -8.28 0.21
CA GLY A 202 3.00 -7.72 1.15
C GLY A 202 1.56 -8.12 0.86
N GLN A 203 1.26 -8.72 -0.29
CA GLN A 203 -0.09 -9.12 -0.69
C GLN A 203 -0.42 -10.57 -0.35
N ILE A 204 0.59 -11.41 -0.16
CA ILE A 204 0.44 -12.85 0.05
C ILE A 204 1.05 -13.29 1.39
N LYS A 205 0.58 -14.42 1.89
CA LYS A 205 1.11 -15.07 3.09
C LYS A 205 1.29 -16.55 2.83
N ARG A 206 2.26 -17.15 3.51
CA ARG A 206 2.50 -18.58 3.48
C ARG A 206 1.50 -19.31 4.37
N HIS A 207 0.96 -20.42 3.88
CA HIS A 207 0.28 -21.40 4.72
C HIS A 207 1.31 -22.45 5.15
N VAL A 208 1.44 -22.66 6.44
CA VAL A 208 2.12 -23.84 6.99
C VAL A 208 1.05 -24.92 7.10
N GLU A 209 1.16 -26.00 6.32
CA GLU A 209 0.41 -27.21 6.63
C GLU A 209 0.96 -27.71 7.95
N VAL A 210 0.13 -27.73 8.99
CA VAL A 210 0.42 -28.48 10.20
C VAL A 210 0.28 -29.94 9.78
N GLU A 211 1.40 -30.61 9.50
CA GLU A 211 1.40 -32.05 9.41
C GLU A 211 0.77 -32.54 10.70
N ASP A 212 -0.33 -33.30 10.59
CA ASP A 212 -0.94 -34.01 11.70
C ASP A 212 0.16 -34.81 12.37
N VAL A 213 0.60 -34.35 13.55
CA VAL A 213 1.46 -35.14 14.42
C VAL A 213 0.58 -36.32 14.84
N VAL A 214 0.78 -37.43 14.16
CA VAL A 214 0.23 -38.72 14.60
C VAL A 214 0.83 -39.00 15.97
N GLU A 215 0.09 -38.67 17.02
CA GLU A 215 0.43 -39.06 18.37
C GLU A 215 0.46 -40.59 18.42
N SER A 216 1.65 -41.13 18.63
CA SER A 216 1.79 -42.49 19.12
C SER A 216 1.25 -42.53 20.55
N PRO A 217 0.39 -43.51 20.87
CA PRO A 217 -0.19 -43.57 22.20
C PRO A 217 0.78 -44.27 23.18
N GLU A 218 1.61 -43.49 23.87
CA GLU A 218 2.19 -44.00 25.15
C GLU A 218 2.70 -42.86 26.03
N GLN A 219 2.13 -42.88 27.26
CA GLN A 219 2.51 -42.18 28.49
C GLN A 219 1.79 -40.85 28.82
N ALA A 220 0.69 -41.06 29.55
CA ALA A 220 0.00 -40.01 30.29
C ALA A 220 0.84 -39.49 31.47
N VAL A 221 1.09 -38.19 31.49
CA VAL A 221 1.42 -37.42 32.70
C VAL A 221 0.45 -36.23 32.75
N PRO A 222 -0.19 -35.93 33.88
CA PRO A 222 -1.18 -34.87 33.93
C PRO A 222 -0.51 -33.52 33.97
N VAL A 223 -0.78 -32.69 33.00
CA VAL A 223 -0.40 -31.30 33.00
C VAL A 223 -1.67 -30.44 32.94
N SER A 224 -1.76 -29.59 33.92
CA SER A 224 -2.76 -28.54 34.10
C SER A 224 -2.87 -27.59 32.89
N ASP A 225 -4.09 -27.25 32.61
CA ASP A 225 -4.62 -26.15 31.82
C ASP A 225 -3.60 -25.20 31.12
N VAL A 226 -3.32 -25.48 29.85
CA VAL A 226 -2.87 -24.48 28.90
C VAL A 226 -3.86 -24.47 27.76
N VAL A 227 -4.64 -23.42 27.69
CA VAL A 227 -5.47 -23.08 26.53
C VAL A 227 -4.53 -22.75 25.39
N VAL A 228 -4.42 -23.64 24.42
CA VAL A 228 -3.78 -23.33 23.14
C VAL A 228 -4.88 -22.86 22.20
N GLU A 229 -5.13 -21.57 22.20
CA GLU A 229 -5.79 -20.90 21.08
C GLU A 229 -4.71 -20.47 20.09
N GLY A 230 -4.91 -20.79 18.83
CA GLY A 230 -4.30 -20.04 17.75
C GLY A 230 -3.56 -20.88 16.73
N ASN A 231 -4.15 -20.98 15.55
CA ASN A 231 -3.41 -21.16 14.30
C ASN A 231 -2.33 -20.06 14.22
N GLU A 232 -1.08 -20.39 14.46
CA GLU A 232 0.03 -19.48 14.19
C GLU A 232 0.16 -19.32 12.68
N GLU A 233 -0.50 -18.29 12.14
CA GLU A 233 -0.24 -17.81 10.79
C GLU A 233 1.18 -17.22 10.78
N ILE A 234 2.14 -17.93 10.22
CA ILE A 234 3.47 -17.36 9.98
C ILE A 234 3.33 -16.36 8.85
N CYS A 235 3.20 -15.09 9.20
CA CYS A 235 3.37 -14.00 8.24
C CYS A 235 4.80 -14.07 7.71
N VAL A 236 4.97 -14.16 6.39
CA VAL A 236 6.29 -13.95 5.79
C VAL A 236 6.67 -12.50 6.09
N ASP A 237 7.66 -12.33 6.98
CA ASP A 237 8.18 -10.99 7.26
C ASP A 237 8.84 -10.47 5.97
N PRO A 238 8.45 -9.30 5.46
CA PRO A 238 9.11 -8.71 4.30
C PRO A 238 10.62 -8.50 4.49
N SER A 239 11.12 -8.57 5.72
CA SER A 239 12.56 -8.51 6.04
C SER A 239 13.32 -9.82 5.73
N TYR A 240 12.62 -10.91 5.44
CA TYR A 240 13.25 -12.21 5.16
C TYR A 240 13.81 -12.33 3.73
N VAL A 241 13.68 -11.30 2.93
CA VAL A 241 14.30 -11.24 1.60
C VAL A 241 15.78 -10.89 1.75
N SER A 242 16.66 -11.74 1.24
CA SER A 242 18.12 -11.65 1.39
C SER A 242 18.69 -10.31 0.91
N ASP A 243 19.35 -9.59 1.82
CA ASP A 243 20.15 -8.39 1.54
C ASP A 243 21.59 -8.79 1.14
N LYS A 244 21.84 -9.15 -0.09
CA LYS A 244 23.23 -9.22 -0.55
C LYS A 244 23.51 -8.15 -1.60
N PRO A 245 24.56 -7.33 -1.41
CA PRO A 245 24.99 -6.40 -2.43
C PRO A 245 25.49 -7.16 -3.67
N ASP A 246 25.18 -6.62 -4.83
CA ASP A 246 25.61 -7.08 -6.15
C ASP A 246 27.11 -7.43 -6.16
N GLY A 247 27.45 -8.66 -6.52
CA GLY A 247 28.83 -8.98 -6.84
C GLY A 247 29.39 -10.35 -6.49
N THR A 248 28.58 -11.36 -6.10
CA THR A 248 29.07 -12.76 -6.04
C THR A 248 27.91 -13.73 -6.24
N SER A 249 28.15 -14.70 -7.12
CA SER A 249 27.32 -15.87 -7.47
C SER A 249 26.07 -16.08 -6.61
N GLU A 250 24.90 -15.97 -7.26
CA GLU A 250 23.59 -16.30 -6.70
C GLU A 250 23.59 -17.72 -6.14
N VAL A 251 23.83 -17.84 -4.85
CA VAL A 251 23.32 -18.97 -4.10
C VAL A 251 21.87 -18.61 -3.82
N SER A 252 20.95 -19.05 -4.68
CA SER A 252 19.54 -19.02 -4.39
C SER A 252 19.32 -19.80 -3.11
N ILE A 253 18.97 -19.09 -2.03
CA ILE A 253 18.45 -19.75 -0.83
C ILE A 253 17.16 -20.41 -1.31
N PRO A 254 16.98 -21.74 -1.17
CA PRO A 254 15.75 -22.38 -1.56
C PRO A 254 14.60 -21.69 -0.81
N GLU A 255 13.62 -21.17 -1.54
CA GLU A 255 12.39 -20.68 -0.91
C GLU A 255 11.79 -21.86 -0.15
N PRO A 256 11.35 -21.65 1.11
CA PRO A 256 10.74 -22.73 1.85
C PRO A 256 9.51 -23.19 1.06
N GLU A 257 9.44 -24.49 0.79
CA GLU A 257 8.28 -25.10 0.15
C GLU A 257 7.01 -24.77 0.94
N GLY A 258 5.96 -24.39 0.27
CA GLY A 258 4.68 -24.05 0.89
C GLY A 258 3.71 -23.42 -0.09
N VAL A 259 2.45 -23.38 0.29
CA VAL A 259 1.40 -22.73 -0.48
C VAL A 259 1.23 -21.31 0.04
N TYR A 260 1.19 -20.34 -0.87
CA TYR A 260 0.94 -18.94 -0.58
C TYR A 260 -0.48 -18.58 -1.00
N SER A 261 -1.15 -17.75 -0.22
CA SER A 261 -2.46 -17.21 -0.56
C SER A 261 -2.54 -15.72 -0.28
N TRP A 262 -3.63 -15.07 -0.71
CA TRP A 262 -3.87 -13.66 -0.42
C TRP A 262 -3.99 -13.43 1.08
N ARG A 263 -3.36 -12.35 1.58
CA ARG A 263 -3.48 -11.95 2.99
C ARG A 263 -4.89 -11.52 3.35
N ILE A 264 -5.60 -10.90 2.42
CA ILE A 264 -6.97 -10.44 2.61
C ILE A 264 -7.91 -11.01 1.54
N ASP A 265 -9.06 -11.46 1.98
CA ASP A 265 -10.19 -11.78 1.09
C ASP A 265 -11.08 -10.54 0.96
N LEU A 266 -10.83 -9.73 -0.08
CA LEU A 266 -11.58 -8.51 -0.35
C LEU A 266 -13.07 -8.76 -0.61
N SER A 267 -13.48 -9.98 -1.00
CA SER A 267 -14.88 -10.30 -1.21
C SER A 267 -15.71 -10.15 0.07
N LYS A 268 -15.09 -10.38 1.22
CA LYS A 268 -15.71 -10.19 2.55
C LYS A 268 -15.88 -8.73 2.94
N ALA A 269 -15.18 -7.82 2.26
CA ALA A 269 -15.28 -6.37 2.47
C ALA A 269 -16.39 -5.70 1.65
N GLU A 270 -17.19 -6.44 0.88
CA GLU A 270 -18.19 -5.91 -0.04
C GLU A 270 -19.15 -4.91 0.62
N LYS A 271 -19.56 -5.17 1.88
CA LYS A 271 -20.41 -4.27 2.65
C LYS A 271 -19.85 -2.86 2.87
N TYR A 272 -18.52 -2.68 2.70
CA TYR A 272 -17.84 -1.38 2.85
C TYR A 272 -17.55 -0.67 1.54
N TRP A 273 -17.59 -1.38 0.39
CA TRP A 273 -17.16 -0.83 -0.90
C TRP A 273 -17.96 0.42 -1.30
N ASP A 274 -19.27 0.39 -1.15
CA ASP A 274 -20.11 1.53 -1.42
C ASP A 274 -19.72 2.75 -0.56
N GLY A 275 -19.49 2.53 0.73
CA GLY A 275 -19.10 3.58 1.66
C GLY A 275 -17.71 4.19 1.39
N TRP A 276 -16.81 3.47 0.71
CA TRP A 276 -15.52 4.03 0.32
C TRP A 276 -15.69 5.12 -0.73
N PHE A 277 -16.52 4.88 -1.74
CA PHE A 277 -16.52 5.68 -2.96
C PHE A 277 -17.73 6.58 -3.12
N ARG A 278 -18.87 6.25 -2.54
CA ARG A 278 -20.09 7.09 -2.67
C ARG A 278 -19.89 8.44 -2.01
N GLY A 279 -20.13 9.51 -2.77
CA GLY A 279 -19.98 10.88 -2.30
C GLY A 279 -18.53 11.39 -2.28
N ILE A 280 -17.55 10.60 -2.73
CA ILE A 280 -16.12 10.95 -2.65
C ILE A 280 -15.77 12.17 -3.51
N SER A 281 -16.40 12.36 -4.67
CA SER A 281 -16.14 13.52 -5.53
C SER A 281 -16.49 14.83 -4.84
N ASN A 282 -17.63 14.89 -4.16
CA ASN A 282 -18.04 16.07 -3.40
C ASN A 282 -17.16 16.30 -2.17
N LEU A 283 -16.76 15.23 -1.46
CA LEU A 283 -15.82 15.35 -0.34
C LEU A 283 -14.45 15.85 -0.81
N PHE A 284 -13.94 15.33 -1.92
CA PHE A 284 -12.67 15.77 -2.51
C PHE A 284 -12.72 17.26 -2.88
N LEU A 285 -13.75 17.68 -3.62
CA LEU A 285 -13.94 19.08 -4.00
C LEU A 285 -14.16 20.01 -2.80
N GLY A 286 -14.80 19.51 -1.75
CA GLY A 286 -15.08 20.25 -0.51
C GLY A 286 -13.87 20.41 0.42
N CYS A 287 -12.80 19.65 0.24
CA CYS A 287 -11.57 19.85 1.02
C CYS A 287 -10.92 21.18 0.64
N ASN A 288 -10.77 22.06 1.62
CA ASN A 288 -10.13 23.37 1.43
C ASN A 288 -8.60 23.27 1.49
N LEU A 289 -8.03 22.44 0.63
CA LEU A 289 -6.61 22.15 0.50
C LEU A 289 -6.22 22.17 -0.97
N PRO A 290 -4.97 22.49 -1.33
CA PRO A 290 -4.41 22.12 -2.62
C PRO A 290 -4.57 20.63 -2.88
N LYS A 291 -5.06 20.26 -4.06
CA LYS A 291 -5.39 18.88 -4.44
C LYS A 291 -4.83 18.52 -5.79
N LEU A 292 -4.37 17.29 -5.92
CA LEU A 292 -3.89 16.68 -7.16
C LEU A 292 -4.63 15.36 -7.40
N LEU A 293 -5.17 15.19 -8.61
CA LEU A 293 -5.77 13.94 -9.08
C LEU A 293 -4.93 13.38 -10.21
N LEU A 294 -4.42 12.16 -10.03
CA LEU A 294 -3.67 11.42 -11.04
C LEU A 294 -4.52 10.27 -11.58
N LEU A 295 -4.65 10.16 -12.89
CA LEU A 295 -5.50 9.16 -13.54
C LEU A 295 -4.73 8.36 -14.59
N ALA A 296 -5.10 7.09 -14.75
CA ALA A 296 -4.61 6.26 -15.86
C ALA A 296 -5.25 6.63 -17.21
N GLY A 297 -6.46 7.24 -17.22
CA GLY A 297 -7.18 7.67 -18.41
C GLY A 297 -8.18 8.77 -18.12
N VAL A 298 -8.54 9.58 -19.15
CA VAL A 298 -9.44 10.74 -19.03
C VAL A 298 -10.93 10.41 -19.02
N ASP A 299 -11.30 9.26 -19.52
CA ASP A 299 -12.67 8.77 -19.72
C ASP A 299 -13.42 8.40 -18.42
N ARG A 300 -12.76 8.63 -17.27
CA ARG A 300 -13.26 8.24 -15.95
C ARG A 300 -13.82 9.40 -15.10
N LEU A 301 -13.68 10.65 -15.56
CA LEU A 301 -14.16 11.80 -14.80
C LEU A 301 -15.69 11.85 -14.77
N ASP A 302 -16.24 11.94 -13.56
CA ASP A 302 -17.65 12.27 -13.40
C ASP A 302 -17.93 13.77 -13.63
N ARG A 303 -19.21 14.12 -13.67
CA ARG A 303 -19.66 15.49 -13.96
C ARG A 303 -19.12 16.51 -12.95
N ASP A 304 -19.17 16.19 -11.66
CA ASP A 304 -18.81 17.15 -10.60
C ASP A 304 -17.31 17.43 -10.62
N LEU A 305 -16.48 16.41 -10.83
CA LEU A 305 -15.04 16.55 -11.00
C LEU A 305 -14.69 17.29 -12.29
N THR A 306 -15.40 17.04 -13.39
CA THR A 306 -15.20 17.77 -14.64
C THR A 306 -15.46 19.28 -14.45
N ILE A 307 -16.55 19.64 -13.80
CA ILE A 307 -16.87 21.03 -13.49
C ILE A 307 -15.80 21.62 -12.55
N GLY A 308 -15.42 20.92 -11.50
CA GLY A 308 -14.40 21.36 -10.54
C GLY A 308 -13.04 21.58 -11.21
N GLN A 309 -12.65 20.71 -12.13
CA GLN A 309 -11.42 20.84 -12.90
C GLN A 309 -11.45 22.06 -13.82
N MET A 310 -12.55 22.29 -14.52
CA MET A 310 -12.75 23.50 -15.35
C MET A 310 -12.72 24.79 -14.51
N GLN A 311 -13.16 24.75 -13.26
CA GLN A 311 -13.12 25.86 -12.31
C GLN A 311 -11.74 26.02 -11.62
N GLY A 312 -10.77 25.18 -11.95
CA GLY A 312 -9.44 25.24 -11.34
C GLY A 312 -9.37 24.83 -9.87
N LYS A 313 -10.34 24.05 -9.37
CA LYS A 313 -10.40 23.64 -7.95
C LYS A 313 -9.34 22.65 -7.56
N PHE A 314 -8.72 21.96 -8.50
CA PHE A 314 -7.64 21.00 -8.28
C PHE A 314 -6.77 20.84 -9.51
N MET A 315 -5.56 20.33 -9.31
CA MET A 315 -4.65 19.91 -10.39
C MET A 315 -5.00 18.51 -10.83
N MET A 316 -4.90 18.22 -12.12
CA MET A 316 -5.11 16.89 -12.68
C MET A 316 -4.01 16.57 -13.68
N GLN A 317 -3.57 15.30 -13.67
CA GLN A 317 -2.66 14.77 -14.68
C GLN A 317 -3.07 13.34 -15.04
N VAL A 318 -3.03 13.05 -16.35
CA VAL A 318 -3.25 11.70 -16.88
C VAL A 318 -1.90 11.09 -17.23
N LEU A 319 -1.66 9.86 -16.78
CA LEU A 319 -0.38 9.16 -16.89
C LEU A 319 -0.50 7.86 -17.68
N PRO A 320 -0.76 7.90 -19.00
CA PRO A 320 -0.68 6.72 -19.83
C PRO A 320 0.79 6.38 -20.21
N PRO A 321 1.14 5.12 -20.52
CA PRO A 321 0.35 3.92 -20.40
C PRO A 321 0.55 3.26 -19.03
N SER A 322 -0.48 3.27 -18.21
CA SER A 322 -0.47 2.58 -16.92
C SER A 322 -1.75 1.77 -16.71
N GLY A 323 -1.70 0.78 -15.85
CA GLY A 323 -2.87 0.09 -15.33
C GLY A 323 -3.48 0.85 -14.16
N HIS A 324 -4.31 0.16 -13.39
CA HIS A 324 -4.93 0.74 -12.19
C HIS A 324 -3.89 1.11 -11.11
N ALA A 325 -2.84 0.32 -10.93
CA ALA A 325 -1.74 0.59 -10.01
C ALA A 325 -0.73 1.60 -10.63
N VAL A 326 -1.18 2.82 -10.86
CA VAL A 326 -0.42 3.87 -11.58
C VAL A 326 0.94 4.15 -10.93
N HIS A 327 0.98 4.21 -9.61
CA HIS A 327 2.21 4.48 -8.83
C HIS A 327 3.21 3.32 -8.83
N GLU A 328 2.75 2.10 -9.09
CA GLU A 328 3.60 0.94 -9.28
C GLU A 328 4.07 0.82 -10.75
N ASP A 329 3.18 1.06 -11.69
CA ASP A 329 3.46 0.91 -13.12
C ASP A 329 4.35 2.03 -13.67
N THR A 330 4.17 3.25 -13.20
CA THR A 330 4.89 4.45 -13.66
C THR A 330 5.38 5.31 -12.47
N PRO A 331 6.21 4.76 -11.58
CA PRO A 331 6.60 5.43 -10.33
C PRO A 331 7.33 6.76 -10.59
N ASP A 332 8.16 6.86 -11.62
CA ASP A 332 8.87 8.09 -11.97
C ASP A 332 7.92 9.19 -12.43
N LYS A 333 6.92 8.86 -13.24
CA LYS A 333 5.92 9.84 -13.70
C LYS A 333 5.05 10.35 -12.57
N VAL A 334 4.66 9.46 -11.65
CA VAL A 334 3.92 9.85 -10.43
C VAL A 334 4.80 10.73 -9.54
N ALA A 335 6.06 10.38 -9.37
CA ALA A 335 7.02 11.19 -8.60
C ALA A 335 7.24 12.57 -9.24
N ASP A 336 7.35 12.68 -10.56
CA ASP A 336 7.46 13.96 -11.27
C ASP A 336 6.21 14.83 -11.06
N ALA A 337 5.02 14.24 -11.18
CA ALA A 337 3.76 14.95 -10.96
C ALA A 337 3.62 15.46 -9.53
N LEU A 338 3.96 14.60 -8.56
CA LEU A 338 3.90 14.96 -7.13
C LEU A 338 4.96 16.02 -6.80
N ALA A 339 6.19 15.90 -7.29
CA ALA A 339 7.24 16.89 -7.09
C ALA A 339 6.81 18.27 -7.62
N SER A 340 6.26 18.32 -8.83
CA SER A 340 5.73 19.57 -9.42
C SER A 340 4.62 20.18 -8.57
N PHE A 341 3.72 19.36 -8.05
CA PHE A 341 2.65 19.79 -7.13
C PHE A 341 3.23 20.36 -5.83
N LEU A 342 4.19 19.68 -5.21
CA LEU A 342 4.83 20.12 -3.97
C LEU A 342 5.60 21.44 -4.14
N PHE A 343 6.33 21.61 -5.27
CA PHE A 343 7.04 22.84 -5.56
C PHE A 343 6.10 24.01 -5.87
N ARG A 344 5.05 23.76 -6.63
CA ARG A 344 4.05 24.79 -6.98
C ARG A 344 3.41 25.41 -5.75
N HIS A 345 3.11 24.58 -4.74
CA HIS A 345 2.50 25.02 -3.50
C HIS A 345 3.52 25.35 -2.39
N LYS A 346 4.81 25.30 -2.71
CA LYS A 346 5.91 25.59 -1.78
C LYS A 346 5.91 24.71 -0.52
N PHE A 347 5.48 23.46 -0.68
CA PHE A 347 5.46 22.48 0.42
C PHE A 347 6.81 21.82 0.64
N ALA A 348 7.66 21.78 -0.37
CA ALA A 348 8.94 21.11 -0.33
C ALA A 348 10.02 21.80 -1.16
N GLU A 349 11.27 21.45 -0.89
CA GLU A 349 12.44 21.87 -1.65
C GLU A 349 13.01 20.72 -2.48
N ALA A 350 13.72 21.05 -3.55
CA ALA A 350 14.44 20.07 -4.37
C ALA A 350 15.47 19.30 -3.52
N SER A 351 15.63 18.03 -3.80
CA SER A 351 16.65 17.19 -3.17
C SER A 351 18.06 17.78 -3.43
N ARG A 352 18.94 17.68 -2.43
CA ARG A 352 20.31 18.24 -2.51
C ARG A 352 21.13 17.69 -3.68
N GLY A 353 20.81 16.50 -4.18
CA GLY A 353 21.45 15.92 -5.37
C GLY A 353 21.07 16.57 -6.70
N GLN A 354 19.98 17.35 -6.77
CA GLN A 354 19.55 18.07 -7.99
C GLN A 354 20.00 19.53 -8.05
N ARG A 355 20.57 20.10 -6.97
CA ARG A 355 21.04 21.50 -6.94
C ARG A 355 22.32 21.76 -7.73
N THR A 356 22.92 20.76 -8.37
CA THR A 356 24.19 20.84 -9.10
C THR A 356 24.07 20.47 -10.59
N ARG A 357 22.98 20.88 -11.26
CA ARG A 357 22.96 20.86 -12.74
C ARG A 357 22.34 22.13 -13.29
#